data_e12d85814552b7c2a45618e245719b01
#
_entry.id   e12d85814552b7c2a45618e245719b01
#
_cell.length_a   1.000
_cell.length_b   1.000
_cell.length_c   1.000
_cell.angle_alpha   90.00
_cell.angle_beta   90.00
_cell.angle_gamma   90.00
#
_symmetry.space_group_name_H-M   'P 1'
#
loop_
_entity.id
_entity.type
_entity.pdbx_description
1 polymer ?
#
loop_
_entity_poly.entity_id
_entity_poly.type
_entity_poly.pdbx_seq_one_letter_code
_entity_poly.pdbx_strand_id
1 'polypeptide(L)'
;MKITLTNSALAFEPGVLLLSSVSDIKPVADGIPVSWQPLDHLEVCWDGSCASLGGSNTVQFFRGLGLLKEHLTKKTEPFCIREDPVFTALGASFDLSRNAVMTPDAMERMLCRMALMGYNEAYLYTEETYELPDYPFFGYMRGRYTAEDIRSLDQKAALLGIELIPCIQTLGHLERFLHWESSAPFRDTPDVLLADETGVYDLIEAMFRQCRSCYHTHKIHIGMDEAMNLGLGEYLKKHGFQNSFSIMLRHVSRVRDLAHKYQFHPMMWSDMYFRCASPGHNYYEDEIEIPEWVTDSAPEDVELVYWDYYHPEQSFYDRYIRLHQKFKAPLRFAGGMWTWLGPAIDYDVFFRNSYPALLSCVKHGIRNVMLTSWGDDGGETSPQAMLLGLQAYAEFDYRQIFDKEQIAPRLFACTGADADALSMISRFNKTDYLSEDSDLPNGAKFLLYQDPLCGIYDADVDGMGFSSQYASLENCFENYAQRNDQWQTLYRFYSLLARVLKNKAELGCDLQRAYRAKDIETLRALTLQARTASKDCTALLEQWRKLWFSECRPFGFEVLEIRLAGVSSRLNTAAERVEQYCNHRISSLEELEIQRLPLLRNPGTSQMHGVYFWRDIVSAAKPW
;
A
#
# COMPACT_ATOMS: atom_id res chain seq x y z
N MET A 1 20.48 1.44 -21.86
CA MET A 1 20.19 1.30 -23.31
C MET A 1 20.20 2.68 -23.95
N LYS A 2 21.03 2.94 -24.97
CA LYS A 2 21.07 4.20 -25.73
C LYS A 2 20.20 4.07 -26.97
N ILE A 3 19.25 5.00 -27.19
CA ILE A 3 18.32 4.95 -28.33
C ILE A 3 18.31 6.27 -29.11
N THR A 4 18.01 6.20 -30.39
CA THR A 4 17.75 7.34 -31.27
C THR A 4 16.30 7.24 -31.74
N LEU A 5 15.46 8.19 -31.37
CA LEU A 5 14.07 8.22 -31.84
C LEU A 5 14.02 8.65 -33.29
N THR A 6 13.28 7.93 -34.12
CA THR A 6 13.14 8.21 -35.55
C THR A 6 11.68 8.31 -35.97
N ASN A 7 11.39 9.04 -37.02
CA ASN A 7 10.04 9.20 -37.60
C ASN A 7 9.00 9.61 -36.54
N SER A 8 7.87 8.91 -36.52
CA SER A 8 6.76 9.16 -35.56
C SER A 8 7.12 8.90 -34.10
N ALA A 9 8.20 8.19 -33.79
CA ALA A 9 8.69 8.00 -32.42
C ALA A 9 9.18 9.31 -31.77
N LEU A 10 9.53 10.33 -32.55
CA LEU A 10 9.93 11.65 -32.06
C LEU A 10 8.84 12.33 -31.18
N ALA A 11 7.57 11.99 -31.41
CA ALA A 11 6.47 12.51 -30.59
C ALA A 11 6.58 12.11 -29.10
N PHE A 12 7.29 11.03 -28.79
CA PHE A 12 7.47 10.53 -27.41
C PHE A 12 8.76 11.04 -26.74
N GLU A 13 9.56 11.87 -27.43
CA GLU A 13 10.84 12.36 -26.90
C GLU A 13 10.71 13.01 -25.50
N PRO A 14 9.71 13.87 -25.21
CA PRO A 14 9.57 14.44 -23.87
C PRO A 14 9.40 13.40 -22.77
N GLY A 15 8.60 12.35 -23.00
CA GLY A 15 8.43 11.25 -22.06
C GLY A 15 9.69 10.37 -21.93
N VAL A 16 10.44 10.16 -23.03
CA VAL A 16 11.71 9.42 -22.98
C VAL A 16 12.78 10.21 -22.22
N LEU A 17 12.80 11.54 -22.34
CA LEU A 17 13.68 12.40 -21.53
C LEU A 17 13.34 12.28 -20.05
N LEU A 18 12.07 12.30 -19.69
CA LEU A 18 11.60 12.08 -18.32
C LEU A 18 12.06 10.71 -17.79
N LEU A 19 11.87 9.66 -18.57
CA LEU A 19 12.29 8.28 -18.27
C LEU A 19 13.81 8.18 -18.04
N SER A 20 14.60 8.99 -18.73
CA SER A 20 16.06 8.97 -18.64
C SER A 20 16.59 9.38 -17.26
N SER A 21 15.77 10.02 -16.42
CA SER A 21 16.12 10.39 -15.04
C SER A 21 16.11 9.18 -14.09
N VAL A 22 15.33 8.12 -14.39
CA VAL A 22 15.09 6.97 -13.51
C VAL A 22 15.50 5.63 -14.12
N SER A 23 15.83 5.60 -15.40
CA SER A 23 16.25 4.40 -16.11
C SER A 23 17.54 4.64 -16.87
N ASP A 24 18.16 3.56 -17.31
CA ASP A 24 19.32 3.60 -18.21
C ASP A 24 18.94 3.71 -19.70
N ILE A 25 17.66 3.97 -20.01
CA ILE A 25 17.18 4.31 -21.35
C ILE A 25 17.50 5.79 -21.60
N LYS A 26 18.44 6.04 -22.51
CA LYS A 26 18.94 7.40 -22.78
C LYS A 26 18.75 7.76 -24.25
N PRO A 27 18.03 8.85 -24.59
CA PRO A 27 17.98 9.35 -25.95
C PRO A 27 19.33 9.99 -26.31
N VAL A 28 19.93 9.55 -27.42
CA VAL A 28 21.22 10.02 -27.92
C VAL A 28 21.23 10.02 -29.46
N ALA A 29 22.13 10.79 -30.10
CA ALA A 29 22.20 10.87 -31.56
C ALA A 29 22.64 9.54 -32.23
N ASP A 30 23.56 8.80 -31.58
CA ASP A 30 24.16 7.57 -32.11
C ASP A 30 23.69 6.34 -31.29
N GLY A 31 22.42 6.28 -30.93
CA GLY A 31 21.80 5.14 -30.24
C GLY A 31 21.18 4.13 -31.20
N ILE A 32 20.54 3.11 -30.64
CA ILE A 32 19.70 2.16 -31.39
C ILE A 32 18.55 2.97 -32.03
N PRO A 33 18.38 2.92 -33.35
CA PRO A 33 17.23 3.57 -33.98
C PRO A 33 15.93 2.90 -33.55
N VAL A 34 15.00 3.69 -33.01
CA VAL A 34 13.67 3.25 -32.58
C VAL A 34 12.62 4.01 -33.38
N SER A 35 11.82 3.30 -34.13
CA SER A 35 10.67 3.81 -34.86
C SER A 35 9.36 3.42 -34.18
N TRP A 36 8.28 4.14 -34.51
CA TRP A 36 6.93 3.84 -34.05
C TRP A 36 5.94 3.82 -35.22
N GLN A 37 4.99 2.90 -35.15
CA GLN A 37 3.86 2.84 -36.09
C GLN A 37 2.54 2.56 -35.35
N PRO A 38 1.43 3.17 -35.75
CA PRO A 38 0.12 2.85 -35.20
C PRO A 38 -0.29 1.41 -35.58
N LEU A 39 -0.61 0.60 -34.58
CA LEU A 39 -1.16 -0.76 -34.69
C LEU A 39 -2.30 -0.92 -33.67
N ASP A 40 -3.15 -1.91 -33.85
CA ASP A 40 -4.22 -2.29 -32.91
C ASP A 40 -3.75 -3.11 -31.71
N HIS A 41 -2.49 -3.55 -31.73
CA HIS A 41 -1.82 -4.34 -30.70
C HIS A 41 -0.41 -3.81 -30.45
N LEU A 42 0.18 -4.16 -29.30
CA LEU A 42 1.59 -3.90 -29.04
C LEU A 42 2.47 -4.89 -29.81
N GLU A 43 3.39 -4.36 -30.63
CA GLU A 43 4.40 -5.13 -31.32
C GLU A 43 5.78 -4.51 -31.11
N VAL A 44 6.80 -5.37 -30.85
CA VAL A 44 8.18 -4.96 -30.68
C VAL A 44 9.05 -5.87 -31.54
N CYS A 45 9.62 -5.33 -32.62
CA CYS A 45 10.52 -6.06 -33.49
C CYS A 45 11.94 -5.46 -33.43
N TRP A 46 12.92 -6.33 -33.37
CA TRP A 46 14.35 -6.03 -33.46
C TRP A 46 14.95 -6.82 -34.63
N ASP A 47 15.58 -6.16 -35.59
CA ASP A 47 16.18 -6.79 -36.77
C ASP A 47 17.71 -7.08 -36.67
N GLY A 48 18.31 -6.75 -35.54
CA GLY A 48 19.75 -6.80 -35.28
C GLY A 48 20.44 -5.44 -35.36
N SER A 49 19.75 -4.40 -35.85
CA SER A 49 20.29 -3.05 -36.02
C SER A 49 19.32 -1.94 -35.59
N CYS A 50 18.04 -2.12 -35.85
CA CYS A 50 16.96 -1.17 -35.59
C CYS A 50 15.81 -1.83 -34.85
N ALA A 51 15.10 -1.04 -34.03
CA ALA A 51 13.89 -1.46 -33.38
C ALA A 51 12.67 -0.77 -34.01
N SER A 52 11.61 -1.55 -34.24
CA SER A 52 10.29 -1.03 -34.63
C SER A 52 9.31 -1.37 -33.53
N LEU A 53 8.68 -0.34 -32.98
CA LEU A 53 7.60 -0.46 -32.00
C LEU A 53 6.28 -0.12 -32.69
N GLY A 54 5.23 -0.87 -32.36
CA GLY A 54 3.89 -0.62 -32.84
C GLY A 54 2.87 -0.69 -31.71
N GLY A 55 1.79 0.09 -31.79
CA GLY A 55 0.74 0.07 -30.79
C GLY A 55 -0.36 1.10 -31.02
N SER A 56 -1.38 1.09 -30.17
CA SER A 56 -2.54 1.96 -30.27
C SER A 56 -2.42 3.27 -29.46
N ASN A 57 -1.49 3.34 -28.52
CA ASN A 57 -1.38 4.47 -27.58
C ASN A 57 0.03 4.64 -27.00
N THR A 58 0.22 5.76 -26.28
CA THR A 58 1.48 6.15 -25.66
C THR A 58 1.98 5.13 -24.64
N VAL A 59 1.11 4.51 -23.86
CA VAL A 59 1.49 3.50 -22.85
C VAL A 59 2.18 2.31 -23.51
N GLN A 60 1.64 1.84 -24.65
CA GLN A 60 2.23 0.72 -25.39
C GLN A 60 3.61 1.06 -25.98
N PHE A 61 3.86 2.33 -26.34
CA PHE A 61 5.21 2.75 -26.70
C PHE A 61 6.20 2.56 -25.54
N PHE A 62 5.86 3.02 -24.33
CA PHE A 62 6.74 2.90 -23.17
C PHE A 62 6.88 1.46 -22.71
N ARG A 63 5.81 0.66 -22.69
CA ARG A 63 5.92 -0.77 -22.44
C ARG A 63 6.80 -1.45 -23.48
N GLY A 64 6.67 -1.06 -24.74
CA GLY A 64 7.53 -1.55 -25.84
C GLY A 64 9.02 -1.25 -25.61
N LEU A 65 9.36 -0.06 -25.12
CA LEU A 65 10.74 0.25 -24.74
C LEU A 65 11.27 -0.64 -23.62
N GLY A 66 10.42 -0.96 -22.64
CA GLY A 66 10.79 -1.88 -21.58
C GLY A 66 10.98 -3.32 -22.09
N LEU A 67 10.13 -3.82 -23.02
CA LEU A 67 10.30 -5.12 -23.70
C LEU A 67 11.57 -5.17 -24.52
N LEU A 68 11.83 -4.13 -25.31
CA LEU A 68 13.07 -4.00 -26.07
C LEU A 68 14.29 -4.09 -25.15
N LYS A 69 14.29 -3.36 -24.05
CA LYS A 69 15.38 -3.38 -23.05
C LYS A 69 15.60 -4.79 -22.47
N GLU A 70 14.52 -5.45 -22.04
CA GLU A 70 14.60 -6.80 -21.48
C GLU A 70 15.25 -7.78 -22.45
N HIS A 71 14.81 -7.79 -23.72
CA HIS A 71 15.28 -8.76 -24.70
C HIS A 71 16.70 -8.48 -25.15
N LEU A 72 17.07 -7.23 -25.34
CA LEU A 72 18.45 -6.84 -25.68
C LEU A 72 19.46 -7.14 -24.56
N THR A 73 18.99 -7.21 -23.31
CA THR A 73 19.85 -7.64 -22.18
C THR A 73 20.15 -9.15 -22.22
N LYS A 74 19.23 -9.94 -22.78
CA LYS A 74 19.33 -11.41 -22.83
C LYS A 74 19.89 -11.93 -24.15
N LYS A 75 19.53 -11.33 -25.29
CA LYS A 75 19.84 -11.77 -26.64
C LYS A 75 20.03 -10.59 -27.58
N THR A 76 21.03 -10.67 -28.47
CA THR A 76 21.25 -9.70 -29.55
C THR A 76 20.65 -10.16 -30.89
N GLU A 77 20.12 -11.37 -30.96
CA GLU A 77 19.52 -11.95 -32.17
C GLU A 77 18.19 -11.24 -32.51
N PRO A 78 17.80 -11.15 -33.77
CA PRO A 78 16.52 -10.59 -34.19
C PRO A 78 15.33 -11.29 -33.51
N PHE A 79 14.31 -10.50 -33.15
CA PHE A 79 13.06 -10.99 -32.56
C PHE A 79 11.88 -10.10 -32.94
N CYS A 80 10.68 -10.65 -32.84
CA CYS A 80 9.44 -9.89 -32.91
C CYS A 80 8.46 -10.44 -31.86
N ILE A 81 7.91 -9.58 -31.03
CA ILE A 81 7.02 -9.91 -29.90
C ILE A 81 5.73 -9.17 -30.10
N ARG A 82 4.62 -9.85 -29.84
CA ARG A 82 3.30 -9.27 -29.79
C ARG A 82 2.67 -9.46 -28.41
N GLU A 83 2.04 -8.42 -27.87
CA GLU A 83 1.24 -8.45 -26.64
C GLU A 83 -0.08 -7.72 -26.84
N ASP A 84 -1.14 -8.26 -26.23
CA ASP A 84 -2.47 -7.66 -26.23
C ASP A 84 -3.01 -7.59 -24.80
N PRO A 85 -3.23 -6.39 -24.22
CA PRO A 85 -3.71 -6.28 -22.86
C PRO A 85 -5.15 -6.78 -22.74
N VAL A 86 -5.45 -7.50 -21.66
CA VAL A 86 -6.80 -8.00 -21.38
C VAL A 86 -7.68 -6.96 -20.70
N PHE A 87 -7.09 -5.98 -20.03
CA PHE A 87 -7.81 -4.88 -19.39
C PHE A 87 -7.79 -3.61 -20.24
N THR A 88 -8.85 -2.84 -20.15
CA THR A 88 -8.92 -1.50 -20.75
C THR A 88 -8.25 -0.46 -19.87
N ALA A 89 -8.39 -0.62 -18.55
CA ALA A 89 -7.73 0.20 -17.55
C ALA A 89 -6.97 -0.69 -16.56
N LEU A 90 -5.66 -0.44 -16.46
CA LEU A 90 -4.77 -0.99 -15.46
C LEU A 90 -4.24 0.16 -14.63
N GLY A 91 -4.72 0.27 -13.37
CA GLY A 91 -4.40 1.36 -12.45
C GLY A 91 -3.59 0.92 -11.24
N ALA A 92 -2.90 1.87 -10.60
CA ALA A 92 -2.36 1.71 -9.26
C ALA A 92 -2.75 2.90 -8.39
N SER A 93 -3.21 2.62 -7.16
CA SER A 93 -3.60 3.63 -6.17
C SER A 93 -2.54 3.74 -5.09
N PHE A 94 -2.05 4.96 -4.87
CA PHE A 94 -1.04 5.30 -3.89
C PHE A 94 -1.68 6.02 -2.72
N ASP A 95 -1.57 5.43 -1.53
CA ASP A 95 -2.03 6.05 -0.29
C ASP A 95 -1.06 7.16 0.15
N LEU A 96 -1.53 8.40 0.07
CA LEU A 96 -0.80 9.59 0.50
C LEU A 96 -1.36 10.16 1.81
N SER A 97 -2.25 9.43 2.49
CA SER A 97 -3.00 9.95 3.65
C SER A 97 -2.60 9.31 4.96
N ARG A 98 -2.23 8.02 4.95
CA ARG A 98 -1.86 7.29 6.17
C ARG A 98 -0.41 7.56 6.56
N ASN A 99 -0.04 8.83 6.65
CA ASN A 99 1.24 9.36 7.14
C ASN A 99 2.32 9.57 6.07
N ALA A 100 2.60 8.63 5.18
CA ALA A 100 3.68 8.68 4.19
C ALA A 100 3.25 9.39 2.90
N VAL A 101 3.34 10.71 2.85
CA VAL A 101 3.09 11.47 1.61
C VAL A 101 4.34 11.43 0.73
N MET A 102 4.29 10.73 -0.40
CA MET A 102 5.40 10.71 -1.35
C MET A 102 5.75 12.12 -1.83
N THR A 103 7.03 12.39 -2.05
CA THR A 103 7.43 13.64 -2.72
C THR A 103 6.99 13.61 -4.19
N PRO A 104 6.73 14.77 -4.84
CA PRO A 104 6.44 14.79 -6.28
C PRO A 104 7.51 14.09 -7.13
N ASP A 105 8.80 14.24 -6.77
CA ASP A 105 9.90 13.56 -7.47
C ASP A 105 9.86 12.03 -7.30
N ALA A 106 9.48 11.54 -6.11
CA ALA A 106 9.34 10.10 -5.90
C ALA A 106 8.14 9.54 -6.68
N MET A 107 7.02 10.29 -6.73
CA MET A 107 5.85 9.92 -7.53
C MET A 107 6.19 9.94 -9.04
N GLU A 108 6.92 10.94 -9.54
CA GLU A 108 7.41 10.97 -10.91
C GLU A 108 8.23 9.73 -11.25
N ARG A 109 9.18 9.36 -10.37
CA ARG A 109 9.97 8.12 -10.56
C ARG A 109 9.09 6.88 -10.59
N MET A 110 8.02 6.83 -9.80
CA MET A 110 7.06 5.73 -9.81
C MET A 110 6.28 5.69 -11.12
N LEU A 111 5.75 6.82 -11.59
CA LEU A 111 5.04 6.92 -12.88
C LEU A 111 5.93 6.49 -14.06
N CYS A 112 7.21 6.85 -14.06
CA CYS A 112 8.16 6.40 -15.08
C CYS A 112 8.32 4.86 -15.10
N ARG A 113 8.40 4.23 -13.93
CA ARG A 113 8.47 2.76 -13.83
C ARG A 113 7.17 2.11 -14.28
N MET A 114 6.03 2.67 -13.87
CA MET A 114 4.71 2.21 -14.29
C MET A 114 4.52 2.28 -15.81
N ALA A 115 5.01 3.35 -16.45
CA ALA A 115 4.96 3.46 -17.91
C ALA A 115 5.73 2.32 -18.60
N LEU A 116 6.94 1.98 -18.13
CA LEU A 116 7.69 0.82 -18.64
C LEU A 116 6.99 -0.53 -18.39
N MET A 117 6.18 -0.62 -17.35
CA MET A 117 5.37 -1.79 -17.04
C MET A 117 4.12 -1.88 -17.91
N GLY A 118 3.54 -0.73 -18.33
CA GLY A 118 2.35 -0.65 -19.18
C GLY A 118 1.08 -0.21 -18.46
N TYR A 119 1.19 0.44 -17.30
CA TYR A 119 0.06 1.06 -16.59
C TYR A 119 -0.46 2.28 -17.34
N ASN A 120 -1.78 2.43 -17.42
CA ASN A 120 -2.42 3.59 -18.04
C ASN A 120 -3.22 4.47 -17.07
N GLU A 121 -3.35 4.08 -15.78
CA GLU A 121 -3.97 4.89 -14.74
C GLU A 121 -3.10 4.91 -13.47
N ALA A 122 -3.08 6.06 -12.78
CA ALA A 122 -2.51 6.20 -11.45
C ALA A 122 -3.46 7.03 -10.58
N TYR A 123 -3.74 6.56 -9.36
CA TYR A 123 -4.66 7.20 -8.43
C TYR A 123 -3.88 7.80 -7.27
N LEU A 124 -4.11 9.07 -6.99
CA LEU A 124 -3.62 9.72 -5.77
C LEU A 124 -4.71 9.66 -4.71
N TYR A 125 -4.60 8.69 -3.79
CA TYR A 125 -5.51 8.61 -2.66
C TYR A 125 -5.13 9.65 -1.62
N THR A 126 -6.01 10.64 -1.46
CA THR A 126 -5.78 11.79 -0.60
C THR A 126 -7.05 12.07 0.21
N GLU A 127 -7.05 11.74 1.49
CA GLU A 127 -8.16 12.11 2.37
C GLU A 127 -8.23 13.63 2.49
N GLU A 128 -7.15 14.23 3.06
CA GLU A 128 -7.00 15.67 3.21
C GLU A 128 -5.61 16.19 2.77
N THR A 129 -4.77 15.33 2.18
CA THR A 129 -3.37 15.65 1.88
C THR A 129 -3.17 16.37 0.56
N TYR A 130 -4.07 17.25 0.21
CA TYR A 130 -3.95 18.21 -0.89
C TYR A 130 -4.43 19.60 -0.46
N GLU A 131 -3.97 20.63 -1.17
CA GLU A 131 -4.28 22.01 -0.85
C GLU A 131 -5.75 22.33 -1.15
N LEU A 132 -6.44 22.91 -0.16
CA LEU A 132 -7.79 23.41 -0.28
C LEU A 132 -7.80 24.86 0.28
N PRO A 133 -7.70 25.89 -0.58
CA PRO A 133 -7.41 27.26 -0.13
C PRO A 133 -8.41 27.84 0.86
N ASP A 134 -9.70 27.55 0.69
CA ASP A 134 -10.77 28.05 1.56
C ASP A 134 -10.81 27.36 2.94
N TYR A 135 -10.06 26.26 3.11
CA TYR A 135 -10.06 25.42 4.33
C TYR A 135 -8.62 25.20 4.81
N PRO A 136 -8.00 26.16 5.49
CA PRO A 136 -6.57 26.14 5.82
C PRO A 136 -6.12 24.95 6.70
N PHE A 137 -7.02 24.38 7.50
CA PHE A 137 -6.76 23.18 8.30
C PHE A 137 -6.90 21.87 7.53
N PHE A 138 -7.35 21.91 6.27
CA PHE A 138 -7.39 20.73 5.43
C PHE A 138 -5.95 20.34 5.03
N GLY A 139 -5.49 19.17 5.50
CA GLY A 139 -4.12 18.70 5.34
C GLY A 139 -3.06 19.52 6.08
N TYR A 140 -3.44 20.31 7.10
CA TYR A 140 -2.52 21.09 7.90
C TYR A 140 -1.51 20.19 8.62
N MET A 141 -0.21 20.50 8.46
CA MET A 141 0.92 19.73 9.00
C MET A 141 0.98 18.25 8.53
N ARG A 142 0.36 17.93 7.38
CA ARG A 142 0.31 16.57 6.84
C ARG A 142 1.14 16.37 5.57
N GLY A 143 1.91 17.36 5.14
CA GLY A 143 2.73 17.28 3.92
C GLY A 143 1.89 17.28 2.64
N ARG A 144 0.71 17.90 2.66
CA ARG A 144 -0.23 17.97 1.53
C ARG A 144 0.43 18.45 0.23
N TYR A 145 -0.04 17.98 -0.90
CA TYR A 145 0.34 18.48 -2.22
C TYR A 145 -0.25 19.85 -2.48
N THR A 146 0.55 20.74 -3.05
CA THR A 146 0.08 22.00 -3.60
C THR A 146 -0.63 21.78 -4.95
N ALA A 147 -1.41 22.77 -5.38
CA ALA A 147 -2.01 22.73 -6.71
C ALA A 147 -0.94 22.62 -7.82
N GLU A 148 0.24 23.22 -7.62
CA GLU A 148 1.35 23.13 -8.56
C GLU A 148 1.99 21.74 -8.60
N ASP A 149 2.18 21.10 -7.43
CA ASP A 149 2.67 19.71 -7.37
C ASP A 149 1.78 18.79 -8.21
N ILE A 150 0.45 18.89 -8.03
CA ILE A 150 -0.51 18.05 -8.75
C ILE A 150 -0.48 18.34 -10.25
N ARG A 151 -0.53 19.61 -10.67
CA ARG A 151 -0.49 19.97 -12.10
C ARG A 151 0.79 19.50 -12.78
N SER A 152 1.93 19.63 -12.10
CA SER A 152 3.21 19.15 -12.62
C SER A 152 3.21 17.64 -12.79
N LEU A 153 2.70 16.88 -11.80
CA LEU A 153 2.60 15.42 -11.89
C LEU A 153 1.62 14.97 -12.99
N ASP A 154 0.48 15.65 -13.12
CA ASP A 154 -0.54 15.34 -14.11
C ASP A 154 0.00 15.56 -15.55
N GLN A 155 0.74 16.64 -15.79
CA GLN A 155 1.42 16.87 -17.07
C GLN A 155 2.47 15.79 -17.38
N LYS A 156 3.28 15.39 -16.38
CA LYS A 156 4.30 14.35 -16.54
C LYS A 156 3.67 12.98 -16.77
N ALA A 157 2.60 12.64 -16.07
CA ALA A 157 1.83 11.42 -16.27
C ALA A 157 1.28 11.35 -17.72
N ALA A 158 0.73 12.45 -18.21
CA ALA A 158 0.22 12.54 -19.59
C ALA A 158 1.31 12.31 -20.65
N LEU A 159 2.55 12.82 -20.43
CA LEU A 159 3.70 12.54 -21.32
C LEU A 159 4.05 11.05 -21.39
N LEU A 160 3.75 10.30 -20.33
CA LEU A 160 3.97 8.85 -20.22
C LEU A 160 2.75 8.04 -20.68
N GLY A 161 1.63 8.68 -21.01
CA GLY A 161 0.36 8.05 -21.37
C GLY A 161 -0.44 7.55 -20.15
N ILE A 162 -0.09 7.98 -18.96
CA ILE A 162 -0.79 7.62 -17.72
C ILE A 162 -1.80 8.72 -17.39
N GLU A 163 -3.06 8.34 -17.17
CA GLU A 163 -4.10 9.22 -16.66
C GLU A 163 -3.95 9.33 -15.14
N LEU A 164 -3.67 10.52 -14.63
CA LEU A 164 -3.58 10.77 -13.19
C LEU A 164 -4.98 11.11 -12.66
N ILE A 165 -5.47 10.33 -11.69
CA ILE A 165 -6.85 10.39 -11.22
C ILE A 165 -6.89 10.77 -9.74
N PRO A 166 -7.64 11.82 -9.36
CA PRO A 166 -7.89 12.12 -7.96
C PRO A 166 -8.75 11.04 -7.31
N CYS A 167 -8.31 10.58 -6.12
CA CYS A 167 -9.06 9.67 -5.26
C CYS A 167 -9.23 10.35 -3.92
N ILE A 168 -10.38 11.03 -3.73
CA ILE A 168 -10.69 11.85 -2.56
C ILE A 168 -11.71 11.15 -1.66
N GLN A 169 -11.90 11.68 -0.46
CA GLN A 169 -12.93 11.22 0.46
C GLN A 169 -14.01 12.26 0.63
N THR A 170 -15.26 11.86 0.40
CA THR A 170 -16.43 12.76 0.49
C THR A 170 -17.44 12.36 1.55
N LEU A 171 -17.15 11.33 2.36
CA LEU A 171 -18.04 10.88 3.46
C LEU A 171 -17.25 10.36 4.67
N GLY A 172 -16.58 9.21 4.58
CA GLY A 172 -15.75 8.59 5.62
C GLY A 172 -14.29 8.99 5.55
N HIS A 173 -13.45 8.40 6.42
CA HIS A 173 -11.97 8.51 6.41
C HIS A 173 -11.40 9.93 6.49
N LEU A 174 -12.14 10.88 7.10
CA LEU A 174 -11.68 12.27 7.26
C LEU A 174 -11.26 12.61 8.70
N GLU A 175 -10.92 11.61 9.51
CA GLU A 175 -10.51 11.79 10.91
C GLU A 175 -9.44 12.87 11.08
N ARG A 176 -8.44 12.91 10.18
CA ARG A 176 -7.31 13.84 10.27
C ARG A 176 -7.69 15.29 9.95
N PHE A 177 -8.74 15.53 9.21
CA PHE A 177 -9.34 16.84 9.03
C PHE A 177 -10.35 17.14 10.13
N LEU A 178 -11.22 16.18 10.46
CA LEU A 178 -12.34 16.39 11.37
C LEU A 178 -11.93 16.55 12.84
N HIS A 179 -10.68 16.22 13.23
CA HIS A 179 -10.22 16.43 14.60
C HIS A 179 -10.02 17.90 14.99
N TRP A 180 -9.84 18.78 13.99
CA TRP A 180 -9.69 20.21 14.25
C TRP A 180 -11.01 20.83 14.73
N GLU A 181 -10.94 21.80 15.65
CA GLU A 181 -12.14 22.47 16.15
C GLU A 181 -12.85 23.25 15.04
N SER A 182 -12.08 23.84 14.11
CA SER A 182 -12.61 24.56 12.95
C SER A 182 -13.43 23.68 12.00
N SER A 183 -13.27 22.37 12.05
CA SER A 183 -14.00 21.40 11.25
C SER A 183 -15.26 20.84 11.96
N ALA A 184 -15.51 21.22 13.23
CA ALA A 184 -16.66 20.76 13.99
C ALA A 184 -18.01 20.92 13.26
N PRO A 185 -18.26 21.99 12.47
CA PRO A 185 -19.50 22.13 11.70
C PRO A 185 -19.72 21.06 10.63
N PHE A 186 -18.66 20.36 10.19
CA PHE A 186 -18.72 19.34 9.15
C PHE A 186 -18.77 17.91 9.70
N ARG A 187 -18.62 17.73 11.02
CA ARG A 187 -18.39 16.44 11.67
C ARG A 187 -19.68 15.84 12.19
N ASP A 188 -20.04 14.66 11.70
CA ASP A 188 -21.05 13.79 12.32
C ASP A 188 -20.40 12.96 13.44
N THR A 189 -19.47 12.10 13.11
CA THR A 189 -18.63 11.31 14.01
C THR A 189 -17.15 11.70 13.82
N PRO A 190 -16.19 11.17 14.58
CA PRO A 190 -14.79 11.58 14.46
C PRO A 190 -14.19 11.48 13.04
N ASP A 191 -14.73 10.60 12.20
CA ASP A 191 -14.23 10.23 10.89
C ASP A 191 -15.22 10.47 9.73
N VAL A 192 -16.49 10.77 10.04
CA VAL A 192 -17.59 10.86 9.05
C VAL A 192 -18.15 12.29 8.97
N LEU A 193 -18.38 12.76 7.74
CA LEU A 193 -19.01 14.06 7.47
C LEU A 193 -20.49 14.07 7.88
N LEU A 194 -20.94 15.24 8.34
CA LEU A 194 -22.33 15.51 8.72
C LEU A 194 -23.19 15.70 7.46
N ALA A 195 -23.68 14.60 6.90
CA ALA A 195 -24.54 14.62 5.71
C ALA A 195 -25.77 15.52 5.89
N ASP A 196 -26.39 15.91 4.77
CA ASP A 196 -27.56 16.79 4.69
C ASP A 196 -27.34 18.25 5.12
N GLU A 197 -26.18 18.62 5.65
CA GLU A 197 -25.84 20.01 6.01
C GLU A 197 -25.22 20.77 4.81
N THR A 198 -25.70 21.98 4.54
CA THR A 198 -25.24 22.78 3.40
C THR A 198 -23.73 23.01 3.39
N GLY A 199 -23.14 23.34 4.55
CA GLY A 199 -21.70 23.59 4.66
C GLY A 199 -20.82 22.40 4.28
N VAL A 200 -21.30 21.15 4.45
CA VAL A 200 -20.60 19.94 3.99
C VAL A 200 -20.54 19.90 2.47
N TYR A 201 -21.61 20.27 1.79
CA TYR A 201 -21.61 20.30 0.32
C TYR A 201 -20.82 21.47 -0.25
N ASP A 202 -20.72 22.60 0.47
CA ASP A 202 -19.82 23.71 0.12
C ASP A 202 -18.35 23.26 0.20
N LEU A 203 -17.99 22.47 1.23
CA LEU A 203 -16.68 21.84 1.37
C LEU A 203 -16.42 20.88 0.22
N ILE A 204 -17.33 19.96 -0.06
CA ILE A 204 -17.21 18.98 -1.15
C ILE A 204 -17.13 19.68 -2.51
N GLU A 205 -17.90 20.75 -2.73
CA GLU A 205 -17.80 21.56 -3.94
C GLU A 205 -16.42 22.21 -4.09
N ALA A 206 -15.84 22.71 -3.00
CA ALA A 206 -14.47 23.23 -3.01
C ALA A 206 -13.45 22.15 -3.37
N MET A 207 -13.62 20.89 -2.90
CA MET A 207 -12.80 19.75 -3.29
C MET A 207 -12.86 19.49 -4.80
N PHE A 208 -14.08 19.42 -5.38
CA PHE A 208 -14.24 19.23 -6.83
C PHE A 208 -13.64 20.37 -7.65
N ARG A 209 -13.86 21.61 -7.23
CA ARG A 209 -13.28 22.80 -7.87
C ARG A 209 -11.75 22.74 -7.88
N GLN A 210 -11.15 22.36 -6.76
CA GLN A 210 -9.70 22.19 -6.64
C GLN A 210 -9.20 21.07 -7.55
N CYS A 211 -9.81 19.89 -7.52
CA CYS A 211 -9.45 18.79 -8.41
C CYS A 211 -9.55 19.21 -9.88
N ARG A 212 -10.64 19.86 -10.28
CA ARG A 212 -10.82 20.31 -11.68
C ARG A 212 -9.73 21.31 -12.12
N SER A 213 -9.22 22.11 -11.21
CA SER A 213 -8.16 23.08 -11.52
C SER A 213 -6.77 22.45 -11.68
N CYS A 214 -6.58 21.20 -11.25
CA CYS A 214 -5.28 20.53 -11.15
C CYS A 214 -5.12 19.34 -12.10
N TYR A 215 -6.20 18.65 -12.44
CA TYR A 215 -6.17 17.41 -13.22
C TYR A 215 -6.83 17.58 -14.60
N HIS A 216 -6.25 16.98 -15.63
CA HIS A 216 -6.84 16.93 -16.97
C HIS A 216 -7.95 15.87 -17.08
N THR A 217 -7.88 14.80 -16.30
CA THR A 217 -8.86 13.70 -16.34
C THR A 217 -10.28 14.18 -16.04
N HIS A 218 -11.25 13.48 -16.60
CA HIS A 218 -12.66 13.59 -16.22
C HIS A 218 -13.09 12.51 -15.21
N LYS A 219 -12.21 11.62 -14.79
CA LYS A 219 -12.48 10.61 -13.76
C LYS A 219 -12.17 11.15 -12.38
N ILE A 220 -12.95 10.76 -11.38
CA ILE A 220 -12.69 11.03 -9.98
C ILE A 220 -13.22 9.90 -9.10
N HIS A 221 -12.41 9.45 -8.15
CA HIS A 221 -12.88 8.54 -7.11
C HIS A 221 -13.31 9.37 -5.90
N ILE A 222 -14.55 9.19 -5.46
CA ILE A 222 -15.18 10.01 -4.40
C ILE A 222 -15.19 9.33 -3.02
N GLY A 223 -14.54 8.16 -2.87
CA GLY A 223 -14.45 7.42 -1.62
C GLY A 223 -15.76 6.78 -1.20
N MET A 224 -16.29 7.18 -0.05
CA MET A 224 -17.56 6.76 0.56
C MET A 224 -17.58 5.35 1.16
N ASP A 225 -16.40 4.78 1.42
CA ASP A 225 -16.23 3.50 2.08
C ASP A 225 -16.30 3.62 3.60
N GLU A 226 -16.64 2.51 4.24
CA GLU A 226 -16.53 2.25 5.67
C GLU A 226 -17.16 3.31 6.61
N ALA A 227 -18.12 4.10 6.16
CA ALA A 227 -18.83 5.08 6.98
C ALA A 227 -19.82 4.39 7.96
N MET A 228 -19.29 3.52 8.84
CA MET A 228 -20.06 2.62 9.71
C MET A 228 -20.96 3.38 10.69
N ASN A 229 -20.50 4.55 11.15
CA ASN A 229 -21.20 5.36 12.15
C ASN A 229 -22.02 6.51 11.54
N LEU A 230 -22.27 6.46 10.24
CA LEU A 230 -23.06 7.47 9.54
C LEU A 230 -24.44 7.68 10.18
N GLY A 231 -24.71 8.90 10.58
CA GLY A 231 -25.99 9.28 11.19
C GLY A 231 -26.09 9.00 12.69
N LEU A 232 -24.99 8.58 13.36
CA LEU A 232 -25.01 8.22 14.78
C LEU A 232 -24.37 9.27 15.72
N GLY A 233 -23.83 10.35 15.17
CA GLY A 233 -23.19 11.44 15.92
C GLY A 233 -24.05 12.70 16.03
N GLU A 234 -23.56 13.82 15.49
CA GLU A 234 -24.27 15.09 15.46
C GLU A 234 -25.54 15.03 14.59
N TYR A 235 -25.52 14.19 13.57
CA TYR A 235 -26.72 13.95 12.75
C TYR A 235 -27.89 13.42 13.59
N LEU A 236 -27.65 12.43 14.45
CA LEU A 236 -28.66 11.86 15.34
C LEU A 236 -29.26 12.93 16.25
N LYS A 237 -28.42 13.85 16.78
CA LYS A 237 -28.87 14.93 17.66
C LYS A 237 -29.77 15.96 16.95
N LYS A 238 -29.44 16.25 15.67
CA LYS A 238 -30.16 17.26 14.88
C LYS A 238 -31.42 16.72 14.21
N HIS A 239 -31.39 15.50 13.69
CA HIS A 239 -32.40 14.95 12.79
C HIS A 239 -33.14 13.73 13.37
N GLY A 240 -32.76 13.26 14.56
CA GLY A 240 -33.23 11.98 15.09
C GLY A 240 -32.64 10.79 14.33
N PHE A 241 -33.02 9.60 14.77
CA PHE A 241 -32.55 8.36 14.11
C PHE A 241 -33.11 8.25 12.70
N GLN A 242 -32.22 8.06 11.73
CA GLN A 242 -32.55 7.71 10.36
C GLN A 242 -31.71 6.50 9.94
N ASN A 243 -32.23 5.74 9.00
CA ASN A 243 -31.48 4.61 8.42
C ASN A 243 -30.25 5.14 7.66
N SER A 244 -29.07 4.64 8.01
CA SER A 244 -27.78 5.06 7.44
C SER A 244 -27.74 4.92 5.91
N PHE A 245 -28.36 3.87 5.36
CA PHE A 245 -28.46 3.68 3.92
C PHE A 245 -29.25 4.81 3.23
N SER A 246 -30.37 5.23 3.84
CA SER A 246 -31.16 6.36 3.31
C SER A 246 -30.37 7.68 3.34
N ILE A 247 -29.56 7.89 4.38
CA ILE A 247 -28.68 9.06 4.47
C ILE A 247 -27.63 8.97 3.36
N MET A 248 -26.98 7.80 3.20
CA MET A 248 -25.96 7.56 2.17
C MET A 248 -26.52 7.82 0.76
N LEU A 249 -27.69 7.30 0.42
CA LEU A 249 -28.27 7.49 -0.91
C LEU A 249 -28.51 8.96 -1.26
N ARG A 250 -29.03 9.75 -0.30
CA ARG A 250 -29.21 11.19 -0.51
C ARG A 250 -27.87 11.90 -0.69
N HIS A 251 -26.88 11.50 0.11
CA HIS A 251 -25.53 12.06 0.05
C HIS A 251 -24.86 11.75 -1.28
N VAL A 252 -24.85 10.48 -1.71
CA VAL A 252 -24.32 10.05 -3.02
C VAL A 252 -24.95 10.84 -4.16
N SER A 253 -26.28 11.00 -4.16
CA SER A 253 -26.97 11.77 -5.20
C SER A 253 -26.47 13.22 -5.28
N ARG A 254 -26.30 13.89 -4.15
CA ARG A 254 -25.81 15.29 -4.11
C ARG A 254 -24.34 15.39 -4.52
N VAL A 255 -23.49 14.46 -4.08
CA VAL A 255 -22.07 14.44 -4.44
C VAL A 255 -21.90 14.15 -5.93
N ARG A 256 -22.68 13.21 -6.49
CA ARG A 256 -22.73 12.95 -7.94
C ARG A 256 -23.09 14.21 -8.74
N ASP A 257 -24.12 14.92 -8.32
CA ASP A 257 -24.56 16.14 -9.01
C ASP A 257 -23.46 17.23 -8.98
N LEU A 258 -22.72 17.34 -7.86
CA LEU A 258 -21.54 18.21 -7.77
C LEU A 258 -20.40 17.72 -8.68
N ALA A 259 -20.12 16.42 -8.74
CA ALA A 259 -19.11 15.86 -9.65
C ALA A 259 -19.44 16.23 -11.11
N HIS A 260 -20.68 16.05 -11.54
CA HIS A 260 -21.15 16.43 -12.89
C HIS A 260 -21.05 17.94 -13.16
N LYS A 261 -21.36 18.78 -12.17
CA LYS A 261 -21.19 20.25 -12.30
C LYS A 261 -19.74 20.62 -12.65
N TYR A 262 -18.77 19.86 -12.14
CA TYR A 262 -17.35 20.02 -12.44
C TYR A 262 -16.85 19.09 -13.54
N GLN A 263 -17.74 18.49 -14.32
CA GLN A 263 -17.45 17.62 -15.49
C GLN A 263 -16.63 16.38 -15.13
N PHE A 264 -16.87 15.81 -13.95
CA PHE A 264 -16.30 14.54 -13.55
C PHE A 264 -17.30 13.38 -13.73
N HIS A 265 -16.75 12.21 -14.07
CA HIS A 265 -17.39 10.90 -14.02
C HIS A 265 -16.97 10.23 -12.71
N PRO A 266 -17.82 10.19 -11.68
CA PRO A 266 -17.44 9.68 -10.38
C PRO A 266 -17.39 8.15 -10.35
N MET A 267 -16.47 7.63 -9.54
CA MET A 267 -16.43 6.25 -9.07
C MET A 267 -16.37 6.22 -7.53
N MET A 268 -16.91 5.17 -6.92
CA MET A 268 -16.94 5.03 -5.46
C MET A 268 -16.72 3.59 -5.02
N TRP A 269 -16.23 3.40 -3.81
CA TRP A 269 -16.20 2.08 -3.18
C TRP A 269 -17.60 1.53 -2.99
N SER A 270 -17.78 0.24 -3.25
CA SER A 270 -19.12 -0.39 -3.26
C SER A 270 -19.55 -0.98 -1.92
N ASP A 271 -18.64 -1.08 -0.95
CA ASP A 271 -18.87 -1.82 0.29
C ASP A 271 -20.10 -1.38 1.09
N MET A 272 -20.40 -0.07 1.11
CA MET A 272 -21.56 0.44 1.84
C MET A 272 -22.90 -0.10 1.34
N TYR A 273 -23.03 -0.41 0.04
CA TYR A 273 -24.24 -1.08 -0.48
C TYR A 273 -24.40 -2.49 0.09
N PHE A 274 -23.31 -3.22 0.24
CA PHE A 274 -23.28 -4.56 0.82
C PHE A 274 -23.49 -4.52 2.33
N ARG A 275 -22.75 -3.66 3.03
CA ARG A 275 -22.87 -3.49 4.50
C ARG A 275 -24.28 -3.11 4.93
N CYS A 276 -24.93 -2.24 4.16
CA CYS A 276 -26.32 -1.85 4.45
C CYS A 276 -27.33 -2.96 4.14
N ALA A 277 -27.02 -3.88 3.24
CA ALA A 277 -27.86 -5.04 2.91
C ALA A 277 -27.61 -6.23 3.87
N SER A 278 -26.45 -6.29 4.54
CA SER A 278 -26.06 -7.33 5.46
C SER A 278 -26.65 -7.12 6.85
N PRO A 279 -27.28 -8.15 7.46
CA PRO A 279 -27.75 -8.09 8.83
C PRO A 279 -26.64 -7.79 9.87
N GLY A 280 -25.42 -8.27 9.61
CA GLY A 280 -24.24 -8.07 10.45
C GLY A 280 -23.44 -6.80 10.10
N HIS A 281 -23.86 -6.03 9.10
CA HIS A 281 -23.13 -4.90 8.55
C HIS A 281 -21.72 -5.26 8.04
N ASN A 282 -21.51 -6.53 7.67
CA ASN A 282 -20.26 -6.99 7.08
C ASN A 282 -20.27 -6.80 5.57
N TYR A 283 -19.08 -6.52 5.00
CA TYR A 283 -18.94 -6.43 3.56
C TYR A 283 -18.92 -7.81 2.92
N TYR A 284 -18.18 -8.75 3.53
CA TYR A 284 -18.05 -10.12 3.05
C TYR A 284 -18.90 -11.06 3.92
N GLU A 285 -19.91 -11.65 3.29
CA GLU A 285 -20.75 -12.69 3.91
C GLU A 285 -20.97 -13.84 2.93
N ASP A 286 -20.98 -15.08 3.46
CA ASP A 286 -21.08 -16.27 2.63
C ASP A 286 -22.42 -16.39 1.92
N GLU A 287 -23.50 -15.93 2.52
CA GLU A 287 -24.88 -16.07 2.00
C GLU A 287 -25.59 -14.71 1.90
N ILE A 288 -24.87 -13.66 1.42
CA ILE A 288 -25.49 -12.37 1.25
C ILE A 288 -26.42 -12.33 0.04
N GLU A 289 -27.62 -11.83 0.23
CA GLU A 289 -28.54 -11.46 -0.82
C GLU A 289 -28.69 -9.93 -0.86
N ILE A 290 -28.41 -9.32 -2.02
CA ILE A 290 -28.63 -7.89 -2.21
C ILE A 290 -30.06 -7.69 -2.69
N PRO A 291 -30.92 -7.01 -1.90
CA PRO A 291 -32.30 -6.74 -2.32
C PRO A 291 -32.36 -5.86 -3.58
N GLU A 292 -33.35 -6.10 -4.45
CA GLU A 292 -33.52 -5.32 -5.68
C GLU A 292 -33.64 -3.82 -5.43
N TRP A 293 -34.29 -3.40 -4.36
CA TRP A 293 -34.38 -1.98 -4.04
C TRP A 293 -33.03 -1.33 -3.72
N VAL A 294 -32.03 -2.12 -3.27
CA VAL A 294 -30.64 -1.64 -3.08
C VAL A 294 -29.96 -1.47 -4.43
N THR A 295 -30.04 -2.48 -5.30
CA THR A 295 -29.41 -2.43 -6.63
C THR A 295 -30.04 -1.35 -7.51
N ASP A 296 -31.35 -1.14 -7.40
CA ASP A 296 -32.08 -0.10 -8.16
C ASP A 296 -31.83 1.32 -7.62
N SER A 297 -31.34 1.46 -6.40
CA SER A 297 -31.07 2.77 -5.78
C SER A 297 -29.69 3.33 -6.11
N ALA A 298 -28.74 2.50 -6.57
CA ALA A 298 -27.42 2.95 -6.95
C ALA A 298 -27.48 3.76 -8.27
N PRO A 299 -26.82 4.91 -8.36
CA PRO A 299 -26.77 5.69 -9.59
C PRO A 299 -26.07 4.90 -10.70
N GLU A 300 -26.69 4.80 -11.88
CA GLU A 300 -26.16 4.06 -13.03
C GLU A 300 -24.90 4.72 -13.64
N ASP A 301 -24.66 5.99 -13.35
CA ASP A 301 -23.58 6.83 -13.85
C ASP A 301 -22.43 7.02 -12.85
N VAL A 302 -22.42 6.25 -11.76
CA VAL A 302 -21.31 6.17 -10.79
C VAL A 302 -20.68 4.80 -10.88
N GLU A 303 -19.41 4.71 -11.30
CA GLU A 303 -18.69 3.43 -11.40
C GLU A 303 -18.48 2.84 -9.98
N LEU A 304 -18.94 1.62 -9.77
CA LEU A 304 -18.74 0.91 -8.49
C LEU A 304 -17.37 0.23 -8.49
N VAL A 305 -16.61 0.42 -7.40
CA VAL A 305 -15.31 -0.20 -7.21
C VAL A 305 -15.42 -1.29 -6.16
N TYR A 306 -15.38 -2.54 -6.61
CA TYR A 306 -15.31 -3.72 -5.75
C TYR A 306 -13.88 -3.92 -5.29
N TRP A 307 -13.61 -3.80 -4.00
CA TRP A 307 -12.31 -4.08 -3.41
C TRP A 307 -12.34 -5.40 -2.64
N ASP A 308 -11.30 -6.22 -2.85
CA ASP A 308 -11.10 -7.46 -2.09
C ASP A 308 -9.62 -7.86 -2.12
N TYR A 309 -9.10 -8.14 -0.92
CA TYR A 309 -7.69 -8.45 -0.70
C TYR A 309 -7.49 -9.80 0.00
N TYR A 310 -8.57 -10.43 0.49
CA TYR A 310 -8.51 -11.38 1.59
C TYR A 310 -8.78 -12.84 1.18
N HIS A 311 -9.40 -13.07 0.04
CA HIS A 311 -9.88 -14.40 -0.34
C HIS A 311 -8.92 -15.10 -1.32
N PRO A 312 -8.50 -16.35 -1.02
CA PRO A 312 -7.66 -17.12 -1.94
C PRO A 312 -8.45 -17.93 -2.98
N GLU A 313 -9.77 -18.08 -2.81
CA GLU A 313 -10.60 -18.91 -3.70
C GLU A 313 -11.24 -18.08 -4.83
N GLN A 314 -11.02 -18.50 -6.08
CA GLN A 314 -11.63 -17.87 -7.25
C GLN A 314 -13.18 -17.86 -7.17
N SER A 315 -13.78 -18.89 -6.60
CA SER A 315 -15.24 -18.99 -6.45
C SER A 315 -15.85 -17.85 -5.63
N PHE A 316 -15.10 -17.30 -4.67
CA PHE A 316 -15.53 -16.16 -3.88
C PHE A 316 -15.62 -14.91 -4.75
N TYR A 317 -14.57 -14.59 -5.52
CA TYR A 317 -14.56 -13.47 -6.46
C TYR A 317 -15.63 -13.63 -7.54
N ASP A 318 -15.81 -14.83 -8.10
CA ASP A 318 -16.86 -15.13 -9.07
C ASP A 318 -18.25 -14.79 -8.52
N ARG A 319 -18.50 -15.10 -7.25
CA ARG A 319 -19.76 -14.80 -6.57
C ARG A 319 -19.94 -13.31 -6.36
N TYR A 320 -18.95 -12.63 -5.79
CA TYR A 320 -19.05 -11.19 -5.50
C TYR A 320 -19.11 -10.33 -6.76
N ILE A 321 -18.39 -10.67 -7.82
CA ILE A 321 -18.52 -9.99 -9.12
C ILE A 321 -19.96 -10.15 -9.64
N ARG A 322 -20.56 -11.34 -9.58
CA ARG A 322 -21.97 -11.53 -9.98
C ARG A 322 -22.95 -10.73 -9.14
N LEU A 323 -22.69 -10.56 -7.83
CA LEU A 323 -23.51 -9.71 -6.97
C LEU A 323 -23.41 -8.24 -7.40
N HIS A 324 -22.22 -7.75 -7.69
CA HIS A 324 -22.02 -6.40 -8.21
C HIS A 324 -22.65 -6.20 -9.60
N GLN A 325 -22.63 -7.21 -10.45
CA GLN A 325 -23.26 -7.15 -11.78
C GLN A 325 -24.80 -7.07 -11.74
N LYS A 326 -25.44 -7.23 -10.58
CA LYS A 326 -26.87 -6.92 -10.40
C LYS A 326 -27.13 -5.41 -10.39
N PHE A 327 -26.14 -4.59 -10.06
CA PHE A 327 -26.23 -3.14 -10.20
C PHE A 327 -26.12 -2.76 -11.68
N LYS A 328 -26.78 -1.69 -12.09
CA LYS A 328 -26.73 -1.20 -13.48
C LYS A 328 -25.49 -0.33 -13.76
N ALA A 329 -24.74 0.01 -12.72
CA ALA A 329 -23.54 0.82 -12.78
C ALA A 329 -22.35 0.06 -13.40
N PRO A 330 -21.38 0.74 -14.04
CA PRO A 330 -20.11 0.15 -14.42
C PRO A 330 -19.38 -0.41 -13.21
N LEU A 331 -18.56 -1.44 -13.41
CA LEU A 331 -17.85 -2.13 -12.34
C LEU A 331 -16.34 -2.15 -12.61
N ARG A 332 -15.59 -1.77 -11.58
CA ARG A 332 -14.13 -1.88 -11.49
C ARG A 332 -13.75 -2.83 -10.35
N PHE A 333 -12.65 -3.56 -10.49
CA PHE A 333 -12.08 -4.36 -9.41
C PHE A 333 -10.84 -3.68 -8.83
N ALA A 334 -10.70 -3.71 -7.51
CA ALA A 334 -9.53 -3.24 -6.78
C ALA A 334 -8.92 -4.37 -5.95
N GLY A 335 -7.70 -4.77 -6.29
CA GLY A 335 -6.88 -5.68 -5.50
C GLY A 335 -5.97 -4.94 -4.53
N GLY A 336 -5.33 -5.65 -3.61
CA GLY A 336 -4.48 -5.07 -2.56
C GLY A 336 -3.05 -5.55 -2.58
N MET A 337 -2.09 -4.63 -2.37
CA MET A 337 -0.65 -4.88 -2.37
C MET A 337 -0.11 -5.41 -1.03
N TRP A 338 -0.94 -5.49 0.01
CA TRP A 338 -0.53 -5.92 1.35
C TRP A 338 0.60 -5.10 1.98
N THR A 339 0.60 -3.78 1.74
CA THR A 339 1.57 -2.81 2.27
C THR A 339 1.22 -2.28 3.65
N TRP A 340 0.00 -2.50 4.12
CA TRP A 340 -0.55 -1.93 5.36
C TRP A 340 -0.18 -2.71 6.63
N LEU A 341 0.52 -3.83 6.51
CA LEU A 341 0.85 -4.71 7.63
C LEU A 341 1.93 -4.14 8.57
N GLY A 342 2.73 -3.19 8.11
CA GLY A 342 3.87 -2.67 8.86
C GLY A 342 5.07 -2.43 7.95
N PRO A 343 6.30 -2.59 8.45
CA PRO A 343 7.49 -2.31 7.64
C PRO A 343 7.78 -3.34 6.53
N ALA A 344 7.07 -4.48 6.54
CA ALA A 344 7.30 -5.59 5.63
C ALA A 344 6.02 -5.98 4.89
N ILE A 345 6.04 -5.82 3.57
CA ILE A 345 4.97 -6.25 2.65
C ILE A 345 4.86 -7.78 2.64
N ASP A 346 3.65 -8.33 2.48
CA ASP A 346 3.42 -9.77 2.36
C ASP A 346 3.11 -10.17 0.91
N TYR A 347 4.15 -10.53 0.17
CA TYR A 347 4.02 -11.00 -1.21
C TYR A 347 3.41 -12.39 -1.34
N ASP A 348 3.52 -13.25 -0.32
CA ASP A 348 2.92 -14.60 -0.39
C ASP A 348 1.40 -14.49 -0.40
N VAL A 349 0.84 -13.67 0.50
CA VAL A 349 -0.60 -13.36 0.51
C VAL A 349 -1.01 -12.60 -0.76
N PHE A 350 -0.20 -11.64 -1.19
CA PHE A 350 -0.45 -10.90 -2.43
C PHE A 350 -0.61 -11.83 -3.64
N PHE A 351 0.35 -12.73 -3.89
CA PHE A 351 0.29 -13.66 -5.03
C PHE A 351 -0.86 -14.66 -4.90
N ARG A 352 -1.06 -15.20 -3.69
CA ARG A 352 -2.14 -16.17 -3.41
C ARG A 352 -3.53 -15.60 -3.71
N ASN A 353 -3.80 -14.34 -3.31
CA ASN A 353 -5.14 -13.76 -3.40
C ASN A 353 -5.37 -13.01 -4.73
N SER A 354 -4.35 -12.35 -5.28
CA SER A 354 -4.51 -11.53 -6.51
C SER A 354 -4.73 -12.38 -7.76
N TYR A 355 -4.08 -13.53 -7.88
CA TYR A 355 -4.20 -14.36 -9.10
C TYR A 355 -5.63 -14.86 -9.34
N PRO A 356 -6.31 -15.51 -8.37
CA PRO A 356 -7.70 -15.92 -8.56
C PRO A 356 -8.67 -14.75 -8.78
N ALA A 357 -8.39 -13.58 -8.17
CA ALA A 357 -9.18 -12.38 -8.39
C ALA A 357 -9.10 -11.89 -9.84
N LEU A 358 -7.89 -11.80 -10.40
CA LEU A 358 -7.67 -11.37 -11.78
C LEU A 358 -8.26 -12.37 -12.80
N LEU A 359 -8.15 -13.68 -12.54
CA LEU A 359 -8.81 -14.71 -13.34
C LEU A 359 -10.34 -14.53 -13.35
N SER A 360 -10.93 -14.22 -12.19
CA SER A 360 -12.36 -13.94 -12.10
C SER A 360 -12.74 -12.67 -12.86
N CYS A 361 -11.92 -11.63 -12.80
CA CYS A 361 -12.15 -10.40 -13.60
C CYS A 361 -12.21 -10.73 -15.10
N VAL A 362 -11.25 -11.48 -15.63
CA VAL A 362 -11.25 -11.90 -17.05
C VAL A 362 -12.48 -12.73 -17.36
N LYS A 363 -12.79 -13.74 -16.55
CA LYS A 363 -13.93 -14.65 -16.72
C LYS A 363 -15.27 -13.92 -16.78
N HIS A 364 -15.45 -12.88 -15.97
CA HIS A 364 -16.71 -12.14 -15.88
C HIS A 364 -16.71 -10.83 -16.70
N GLY A 365 -15.69 -10.60 -17.53
CA GLY A 365 -15.63 -9.46 -18.44
C GLY A 365 -15.36 -8.11 -17.76
N ILE A 366 -14.81 -8.12 -16.55
CA ILE A 366 -14.34 -6.90 -15.89
C ILE A 366 -13.10 -6.40 -16.64
N ARG A 367 -13.16 -5.16 -17.13
CA ARG A 367 -12.11 -4.58 -17.96
C ARG A 367 -11.30 -3.50 -17.27
N ASN A 368 -11.77 -3.01 -16.13
CA ASN A 368 -11.12 -1.97 -15.35
C ASN A 368 -10.63 -2.58 -14.04
N VAL A 369 -9.33 -2.59 -13.83
CA VAL A 369 -8.71 -3.08 -12.59
C VAL A 369 -7.73 -2.07 -12.02
N MET A 370 -7.61 -2.05 -10.71
CA MET A 370 -6.61 -1.25 -10.01
C MET A 370 -6.00 -2.04 -8.87
N LEU A 371 -4.76 -1.71 -8.52
CA LEU A 371 -4.03 -2.27 -7.40
C LEU A 371 -3.85 -1.19 -6.34
N THR A 372 -4.36 -1.42 -5.13
CA THR A 372 -4.26 -0.46 -4.03
C THR A 372 -3.05 -0.73 -3.14
N SER A 373 -2.44 0.32 -2.61
CA SER A 373 -1.30 0.24 -1.71
C SER A 373 -1.58 1.10 -0.47
N TRP A 374 -2.27 0.51 0.52
CA TRP A 374 -2.62 1.19 1.76
C TRP A 374 -1.42 1.34 2.69
N GLY A 375 -1.39 2.42 3.44
CA GLY A 375 -0.35 2.73 4.43
C GLY A 375 -0.85 2.75 5.86
N ASP A 376 -1.87 1.98 6.20
CA ASP A 376 -2.53 1.98 7.50
C ASP A 376 -1.55 1.98 8.67
N ASP A 377 -1.88 2.72 9.73
CA ASP A 377 -1.09 2.83 10.96
C ASP A 377 0.34 3.40 10.80
N GLY A 378 0.58 4.22 9.77
CA GLY A 378 1.79 5.03 9.76
C GLY A 378 2.64 5.01 8.50
N GLY A 379 2.22 4.29 7.45
CA GLY A 379 2.96 4.26 6.18
C GLY A 379 4.37 3.65 6.33
N GLU A 380 4.46 2.53 7.04
CA GLU A 380 5.76 1.94 7.41
C GLU A 380 6.45 1.21 6.26
N THR A 381 5.69 0.68 5.28
CA THR A 381 6.25 0.04 4.09
C THR A 381 6.74 1.09 3.09
N SER A 382 7.98 0.96 2.64
CA SER A 382 8.53 1.83 1.57
C SER A 382 7.78 1.64 0.25
N PRO A 383 7.41 2.71 -0.47
CA PRO A 383 6.86 2.62 -1.83
C PRO A 383 7.72 1.82 -2.82
N GLN A 384 9.04 1.77 -2.61
CA GLN A 384 9.94 0.97 -3.45
C GLN A 384 9.72 -0.55 -3.28
N ALA A 385 9.21 -0.98 -2.12
CA ALA A 385 8.92 -2.39 -1.88
C ALA A 385 7.76 -2.93 -2.74
N MET A 386 6.94 -2.07 -3.36
CA MET A 386 5.75 -2.46 -4.13
C MET A 386 6.03 -2.94 -5.56
N LEU A 387 7.25 -2.72 -6.08
CA LEU A 387 7.55 -2.85 -7.50
C LEU A 387 7.29 -4.24 -8.09
N LEU A 388 7.48 -5.31 -7.30
CA LEU A 388 7.22 -6.67 -7.76
C LEU A 388 5.72 -6.90 -7.99
N GLY A 389 4.86 -6.41 -7.11
CA GLY A 389 3.41 -6.53 -7.27
C GLY A 389 2.86 -5.70 -8.43
N LEU A 390 3.40 -4.48 -8.61
CA LEU A 390 3.06 -3.66 -9.78
C LEU A 390 3.45 -4.40 -11.08
N GLN A 391 4.65 -4.97 -11.14
CA GLN A 391 5.06 -5.74 -12.33
C GLN A 391 4.17 -6.98 -12.54
N ALA A 392 3.76 -7.67 -11.48
CA ALA A 392 2.91 -8.86 -11.57
C ALA A 392 1.55 -8.55 -12.20
N TYR A 393 0.89 -7.47 -11.79
CA TYR A 393 -0.37 -7.05 -12.41
C TYR A 393 -0.20 -6.67 -13.88
N ALA A 394 0.88 -5.99 -14.23
CA ALA A 394 1.19 -5.65 -15.63
C ALA A 394 1.46 -6.89 -16.48
N GLU A 395 2.20 -7.88 -15.97
CA GLU A 395 2.45 -9.13 -16.70
C GLU A 395 1.19 -9.99 -16.83
N PHE A 396 0.31 -9.94 -15.85
CA PHE A 396 -1.01 -10.57 -15.98
C PHE A 396 -1.85 -9.90 -17.08
N ASP A 397 -1.90 -8.57 -17.10
CA ASP A 397 -2.66 -7.83 -18.10
C ASP A 397 -2.22 -8.15 -19.53
N TYR A 398 -0.93 -8.09 -19.79
CA TYR A 398 -0.41 -8.24 -21.16
C TYR A 398 -0.13 -9.70 -21.58
N ARG A 399 0.14 -10.60 -20.62
CA ARG A 399 0.60 -11.96 -20.91
C ARG A 399 -0.13 -13.05 -20.14
N GLN A 400 -1.02 -12.70 -19.21
CA GLN A 400 -1.68 -13.61 -18.26
C GLN A 400 -0.69 -14.46 -17.44
N ILE A 401 0.50 -13.89 -17.15
CA ILE A 401 1.54 -14.49 -16.32
C ILE A 401 1.49 -13.86 -14.94
N PHE A 402 1.51 -14.71 -13.89
CA PHE A 402 1.52 -14.27 -12.50
C PHE A 402 2.52 -15.08 -11.66
N ASP A 403 3.59 -15.54 -12.28
CA ASP A 403 4.66 -16.34 -11.68
C ASP A 403 5.92 -15.49 -11.51
N LYS A 404 6.50 -15.49 -10.31
CA LYS A 404 7.62 -14.63 -9.93
C LYS A 404 8.85 -14.84 -10.83
N GLU A 405 9.20 -16.09 -11.12
CA GLU A 405 10.38 -16.40 -11.95
C GLU A 405 10.25 -15.85 -13.38
N GLN A 406 9.03 -15.89 -13.92
CA GLN A 406 8.75 -15.36 -15.26
C GLN A 406 8.64 -13.83 -15.27
N ILE A 407 8.26 -13.22 -14.14
CA ILE A 407 8.14 -11.76 -13.96
C ILE A 407 9.53 -11.12 -13.70
N ALA A 408 10.43 -11.81 -13.02
CA ALA A 408 11.71 -11.29 -12.55
C ALA A 408 12.57 -10.59 -13.62
N PRO A 409 12.75 -11.14 -14.84
CA PRO A 409 13.53 -10.46 -15.87
C PRO A 409 12.92 -9.13 -16.31
N ARG A 410 11.59 -9.07 -16.36
CA ARG A 410 10.84 -7.88 -16.73
C ARG A 410 10.93 -6.81 -15.65
N LEU A 411 10.74 -7.21 -14.38
CA LEU A 411 10.94 -6.32 -13.23
C LEU A 411 12.34 -5.70 -13.26
N PHE A 412 13.37 -6.52 -13.45
CA PHE A 412 14.74 -6.02 -13.52
C PHE A 412 14.94 -5.03 -14.68
N ALA A 413 14.40 -5.32 -15.86
CA ALA A 413 14.48 -4.43 -17.01
C ALA A 413 13.78 -3.08 -16.76
N CYS A 414 12.60 -3.08 -16.13
CA CYS A 414 11.83 -1.87 -15.85
C CYS A 414 12.40 -1.04 -14.70
N THR A 415 12.98 -1.68 -13.67
CA THR A 415 13.26 -1.04 -12.39
C THR A 415 14.70 -1.21 -11.89
N GLY A 416 15.43 -2.21 -12.37
CA GLY A 416 16.71 -2.64 -11.79
C GLY A 416 16.57 -3.38 -10.45
N ALA A 417 15.33 -3.63 -9.97
CA ALA A 417 15.09 -4.35 -8.72
C ALA A 417 15.20 -5.86 -8.90
N ASP A 418 15.64 -6.53 -7.85
CA ASP A 418 15.73 -7.99 -7.77
C ASP A 418 14.42 -8.55 -7.21
N ALA A 419 13.76 -9.44 -7.97
CA ALA A 419 12.49 -10.04 -7.58
C ALA A 419 12.61 -10.94 -6.34
N ASP A 420 13.74 -11.66 -6.21
CA ASP A 420 13.98 -12.51 -5.04
C ASP A 420 14.18 -11.66 -3.79
N ALA A 421 14.93 -10.55 -3.89
CA ALA A 421 15.09 -9.62 -2.78
C ALA A 421 13.76 -9.02 -2.33
N LEU A 422 12.89 -8.60 -3.27
CA LEU A 422 11.58 -8.05 -2.93
C LEU A 422 10.65 -9.11 -2.32
N SER A 423 10.57 -10.31 -2.91
CA SER A 423 9.72 -11.37 -2.38
C SER A 423 10.18 -11.87 -1.00
N MET A 424 11.49 -11.82 -0.73
CA MET A 424 12.07 -12.20 0.56
C MET A 424 11.56 -11.33 1.72
N ILE A 425 11.01 -10.13 1.45
CA ILE A 425 10.44 -9.25 2.47
C ILE A 425 9.28 -9.93 3.20
N SER A 426 8.50 -10.77 2.54
CA SER A 426 7.40 -11.53 3.17
C SER A 426 7.86 -12.38 4.35
N ARG A 427 9.12 -12.84 4.31
CA ARG A 427 9.69 -13.70 5.35
C ARG A 427 9.86 -13.01 6.71
N PHE A 428 9.73 -11.68 6.77
CA PHE A 428 9.71 -10.96 8.04
C PHE A 428 8.47 -11.26 8.89
N ASN A 429 7.37 -11.66 8.25
CA ASN A 429 6.09 -11.93 8.92
C ASN A 429 5.88 -13.42 9.24
N LYS A 430 6.77 -14.31 8.80
CA LYS A 430 6.58 -15.76 8.86
C LYS A 430 7.86 -16.49 9.26
N THR A 431 7.71 -17.70 9.80
CA THR A 431 8.81 -18.64 10.02
C THR A 431 8.49 -20.00 9.41
N ASP A 432 9.52 -20.84 9.25
CA ASP A 432 9.35 -22.21 8.73
C ASP A 432 8.62 -23.14 9.71
N TYR A 433 8.43 -22.70 10.97
CA TYR A 433 7.68 -23.43 11.98
C TYR A 433 6.17 -23.14 11.94
N LEU A 434 5.75 -22.10 11.21
CA LEU A 434 4.33 -21.81 10.98
C LEU A 434 3.82 -22.70 9.85
N SER A 435 2.59 -23.20 9.97
CA SER A 435 1.95 -23.92 8.87
C SER A 435 1.73 -22.99 7.68
N GLU A 436 1.64 -23.53 6.47
CA GLU A 436 1.37 -22.74 5.25
C GLU A 436 0.06 -21.94 5.35
N ASP A 437 -0.89 -22.44 6.15
CA ASP A 437 -2.17 -21.79 6.42
C ASP A 437 -2.12 -20.77 7.57
N SER A 438 -0.99 -20.67 8.26
CA SER A 438 -0.86 -19.69 9.36
C SER A 438 -0.38 -18.35 8.84
N ASP A 439 -1.31 -17.43 8.72
CA ASP A 439 -1.00 -16.04 8.43
C ASP A 439 -0.76 -15.28 9.75
N LEU A 440 0.47 -14.84 9.99
CA LEU A 440 0.79 -13.81 10.98
C LEU A 440 1.03 -12.50 10.24
N PRO A 441 -0.02 -11.83 9.77
CA PRO A 441 0.13 -10.76 8.78
C PRO A 441 0.98 -9.60 9.29
N ASN A 442 1.10 -9.38 10.61
CA ASN A 442 1.84 -8.28 11.21
C ASN A 442 3.02 -8.74 12.07
N GLY A 443 3.55 -9.94 11.85
CA GLY A 443 4.59 -10.52 12.70
C GLY A 443 5.78 -9.58 12.93
N ALA A 444 6.35 -9.01 11.87
CA ALA A 444 7.46 -8.06 11.99
C ALA A 444 7.10 -6.82 12.82
N LYS A 445 5.92 -6.23 12.63
CA LYS A 445 5.46 -5.04 13.36
C LYS A 445 5.23 -5.34 14.83
N PHE A 446 4.59 -6.46 15.14
CA PHE A 446 4.32 -6.87 16.51
C PHE A 446 5.60 -7.12 17.29
N LEU A 447 6.50 -7.89 16.71
CA LEU A 447 7.81 -8.19 17.35
C LEU A 447 8.71 -6.96 17.47
N LEU A 448 8.59 -6.00 16.53
CA LEU A 448 9.34 -4.75 16.61
C LEU A 448 8.84 -3.88 17.77
N TYR A 449 7.54 -3.77 17.98
CA TYR A 449 6.98 -2.79 18.91
C TYR A 449 6.62 -3.36 20.28
N GLN A 450 6.44 -4.68 20.46
CA GLN A 450 6.07 -5.22 21.76
C GLN A 450 7.08 -4.87 22.86
N ASP A 451 6.58 -4.66 24.08
CA ASP A 451 7.42 -4.42 25.27
C ASP A 451 8.19 -5.70 25.66
N PRO A 452 9.51 -5.61 25.91
CA PRO A 452 10.34 -6.79 26.20
C PRO A 452 10.07 -7.42 27.58
N LEU A 453 9.47 -6.69 28.53
CA LEU A 453 9.13 -7.21 29.86
C LEU A 453 7.66 -7.64 29.95
N CYS A 454 6.73 -6.87 29.36
CA CYS A 454 5.32 -7.23 29.38
C CYS A 454 4.97 -8.37 28.42
N GLY A 455 5.64 -8.47 27.27
CA GLY A 455 5.59 -9.60 26.36
C GLY A 455 4.19 -10.11 26.02
N ILE A 456 3.27 -9.22 25.61
CA ILE A 456 1.86 -9.58 25.37
C ILE A 456 1.72 -10.64 24.29
N TYR A 457 2.65 -10.66 23.34
CA TYR A 457 2.67 -11.59 22.21
C TYR A 457 3.59 -12.80 22.43
N ASP A 458 4.29 -12.88 23.58
CA ASP A 458 5.30 -13.92 23.84
C ASP A 458 4.73 -15.34 23.77
N ALA A 459 3.53 -15.58 24.34
CA ALA A 459 2.94 -16.91 24.34
C ALA A 459 2.59 -17.45 22.94
N ASP A 460 2.45 -16.54 21.95
CA ASP A 460 2.10 -16.90 20.56
C ASP A 460 3.34 -17.13 19.69
N VAL A 461 4.51 -16.68 20.11
CA VAL A 461 5.75 -16.76 19.33
C VAL A 461 6.86 -17.58 19.98
N ASP A 462 6.69 -18.01 21.25
CA ASP A 462 7.69 -18.80 21.96
C ASP A 462 7.98 -20.12 21.23
N GLY A 463 9.25 -20.34 20.88
CA GLY A 463 9.68 -21.52 20.14
C GLY A 463 9.41 -21.50 18.63
N MET A 464 8.90 -20.40 18.07
CA MET A 464 8.62 -20.29 16.61
C MET A 464 9.86 -19.94 15.77
N GLY A 465 11.04 -19.81 16.37
CA GLY A 465 12.31 -19.67 15.67
C GLY A 465 12.50 -18.33 14.96
N PHE A 466 11.80 -17.28 15.35
CA PHE A 466 11.88 -15.96 14.75
C PHE A 466 13.29 -15.35 14.80
N SER A 467 13.99 -15.48 15.94
CA SER A 467 15.37 -14.97 16.07
C SER A 467 16.32 -15.60 15.06
N SER A 468 16.21 -16.92 14.83
CA SER A 468 17.00 -17.65 13.83
C SER A 468 16.65 -17.21 12.39
N GLN A 469 15.37 -17.05 12.10
CA GLN A 469 14.88 -16.57 10.82
C GLN A 469 15.45 -15.17 10.50
N TYR A 470 15.38 -14.24 11.47
CA TYR A 470 15.90 -12.89 11.28
C TYR A 470 17.42 -12.84 11.15
N ALA A 471 18.17 -13.75 11.79
CA ALA A 471 19.61 -13.87 11.56
C ALA A 471 19.94 -14.25 10.10
N SER A 472 19.12 -15.12 9.50
CA SER A 472 19.27 -15.49 8.09
C SER A 472 18.89 -14.32 7.16
N LEU A 473 17.80 -13.60 7.45
CA LEU A 473 17.36 -12.43 6.69
C LEU A 473 18.36 -11.28 6.75
N GLU A 474 18.99 -11.02 7.91
CA GLU A 474 20.06 -10.01 8.02
C GLU A 474 21.15 -10.26 7.00
N ASN A 475 21.67 -11.50 6.93
CA ASN A 475 22.72 -11.87 5.99
C ASN A 475 22.27 -11.79 4.53
N CYS A 476 21.04 -12.22 4.23
CA CYS A 476 20.49 -12.14 2.88
C CYS A 476 20.40 -10.68 2.40
N PHE A 477 19.81 -9.79 3.20
CA PHE A 477 19.63 -8.40 2.81
C PHE A 477 20.94 -7.60 2.81
N GLU A 478 21.91 -7.94 3.66
CA GLU A 478 23.26 -7.39 3.58
C GLU A 478 23.93 -7.73 2.23
N ASN A 479 23.79 -8.98 1.77
CA ASN A 479 24.30 -9.41 0.48
C ASN A 479 23.61 -8.69 -0.70
N TYR A 480 22.29 -8.50 -0.63
CA TYR A 480 21.56 -7.73 -1.65
C TYR A 480 22.00 -6.26 -1.67
N ALA A 481 22.20 -5.64 -0.51
CA ALA A 481 22.66 -4.27 -0.40
C ALA A 481 24.06 -4.06 -0.99
N GLN A 482 24.93 -5.06 -0.88
CA GLN A 482 26.30 -5.01 -1.47
C GLN A 482 26.33 -5.21 -2.98
N ARG A 483 25.34 -5.87 -3.56
CA ARG A 483 25.29 -6.23 -4.99
C ARG A 483 24.55 -5.21 -5.85
N ASN A 484 23.76 -4.33 -5.25
CA ASN A 484 22.89 -3.42 -5.99
C ASN A 484 22.88 -2.01 -5.37
N ASP A 485 23.72 -1.14 -5.91
CA ASP A 485 23.89 0.23 -5.45
C ASP A 485 22.57 1.05 -5.56
N GLN A 486 21.77 0.80 -6.60
CA GLN A 486 20.52 1.53 -6.83
C GLN A 486 19.49 1.28 -5.70
N TRP A 487 19.45 0.04 -5.19
CA TRP A 487 18.48 -0.39 -4.17
C TRP A 487 19.12 -0.58 -2.79
N GLN A 488 20.38 -0.17 -2.63
CA GLN A 488 21.15 -0.35 -1.40
C GLN A 488 20.42 0.22 -0.18
N THR A 489 19.80 1.41 -0.30
CA THR A 489 19.11 2.07 0.82
C THR A 489 17.95 1.24 1.33
N LEU A 490 17.16 0.65 0.44
CA LEU A 490 16.04 -0.24 0.77
C LEU A 490 16.55 -1.55 1.41
N TYR A 491 17.49 -2.22 0.76
CA TYR A 491 17.98 -3.50 1.26
C TYR A 491 18.74 -3.36 2.58
N ARG A 492 19.46 -2.25 2.79
CA ARG A 492 20.10 -1.94 4.06
C ARG A 492 19.09 -1.70 5.18
N PHE A 493 17.94 -1.09 4.88
CA PHE A 493 16.85 -0.95 5.84
C PHE A 493 16.36 -2.33 6.31
N TYR A 494 16.10 -3.26 5.39
CA TYR A 494 15.67 -4.61 5.77
C TYR A 494 16.76 -5.41 6.49
N SER A 495 18.04 -5.26 6.14
CA SER A 495 19.14 -5.84 6.90
C SER A 495 19.13 -5.36 8.37
N LEU A 496 18.96 -4.06 8.61
CA LEU A 496 18.93 -3.49 9.95
C LEU A 496 17.64 -3.84 10.72
N LEU A 497 16.50 -3.90 10.04
CA LEU A 497 15.26 -4.39 10.64
C LEU A 497 15.43 -5.84 11.13
N ALA A 498 16.00 -6.71 10.29
CA ALA A 498 16.30 -8.09 10.67
C ALA A 498 17.27 -8.15 11.85
N ARG A 499 18.27 -7.28 11.92
CA ARG A 499 19.23 -7.20 13.04
C ARG A 499 18.55 -6.84 14.37
N VAL A 500 17.64 -5.87 14.36
CA VAL A 500 16.86 -5.53 15.57
C VAL A 500 15.99 -6.73 15.97
N LEU A 501 15.26 -7.30 15.04
CA LEU A 501 14.31 -8.39 15.31
C LEU A 501 15.04 -9.68 15.75
N LYS A 502 16.20 -9.99 15.20
CA LYS A 502 17.06 -11.10 15.65
C LYS A 502 17.36 -11.03 17.16
N ASN A 503 17.64 -9.83 17.65
CA ASN A 503 17.99 -9.63 19.07
C ASN A 503 16.79 -9.43 19.98
N LYS A 504 15.60 -9.15 19.39
CA LYS A 504 14.43 -8.71 20.16
C LYS A 504 13.25 -9.70 20.11
N ALA A 505 13.08 -10.44 19.03
CA ALA A 505 11.83 -11.19 18.78
C ALA A 505 11.45 -12.16 19.89
N GLU A 506 12.40 -12.91 20.43
CA GLU A 506 12.18 -13.91 21.49
C GLU A 506 12.81 -13.48 22.84
N LEU A 507 13.32 -12.25 22.93
CA LEU A 507 13.99 -11.74 24.15
C LEU A 507 13.09 -11.79 25.39
N GLY A 508 11.80 -11.46 25.25
CA GLY A 508 10.84 -11.51 26.36
C GLY A 508 10.62 -12.94 26.88
N CYS A 509 10.50 -13.90 25.97
CA CYS A 509 10.38 -15.32 26.28
C CYS A 509 11.61 -15.82 27.03
N ASP A 510 12.80 -15.48 26.53
CA ASP A 510 14.08 -15.89 27.14
C ASP A 510 14.29 -15.26 28.49
N LEU A 511 13.98 -13.97 28.67
CA LEU A 511 14.04 -13.28 29.96
C LEU A 511 13.12 -13.95 30.99
N GLN A 512 11.87 -14.26 30.60
CA GLN A 512 10.94 -14.91 31.54
C GLN A 512 11.40 -16.32 31.91
N ARG A 513 11.92 -17.08 30.95
CA ARG A 513 12.43 -18.45 31.16
C ARG A 513 13.62 -18.44 32.11
N ALA A 514 14.62 -17.57 31.86
CA ALA A 514 15.81 -17.44 32.71
C ALA A 514 15.46 -16.91 34.11
N TYR A 515 14.53 -15.97 34.23
CA TYR A 515 14.06 -15.44 35.49
C TYR A 515 13.39 -16.53 36.37
N ARG A 516 12.48 -17.31 35.81
CA ARG A 516 11.80 -18.42 36.49
C ARG A 516 12.77 -19.52 36.91
N ALA A 517 13.79 -19.78 36.10
CA ALA A 517 14.87 -20.71 36.43
C ALA A 517 15.88 -20.13 37.46
N LYS A 518 15.80 -18.85 37.79
CA LYS A 518 16.78 -18.11 38.62
C LYS A 518 18.20 -18.18 38.05
N ASP A 519 18.32 -18.25 36.71
CA ASP A 519 19.59 -18.33 36.01
C ASP A 519 20.17 -16.92 35.81
N ILE A 520 20.99 -16.51 36.79
CA ILE A 520 21.61 -15.18 36.83
C ILE A 520 22.63 -14.99 35.71
N GLU A 521 23.30 -16.05 35.25
CA GLU A 521 24.29 -15.96 34.18
C GLU A 521 23.58 -15.66 32.82
N THR A 522 22.55 -16.42 32.53
CA THR A 522 21.71 -16.18 31.32
C THR A 522 21.05 -14.81 31.39
N LEU A 523 20.52 -14.38 32.55
CA LEU A 523 19.94 -13.04 32.70
C LEU A 523 20.95 -11.92 32.40
N ARG A 524 22.20 -12.07 32.83
CA ARG A 524 23.27 -11.11 32.49
C ARG A 524 23.57 -11.07 30.98
N ALA A 525 23.61 -12.22 30.35
CA ALA A 525 23.80 -12.30 28.89
C ALA A 525 22.63 -11.62 28.14
N LEU A 526 21.37 -11.87 28.54
CA LEU A 526 20.19 -11.24 27.98
C LEU A 526 20.12 -9.72 28.20
N THR A 527 20.65 -9.24 29.34
CA THR A 527 20.86 -7.80 29.60
C THR A 527 21.74 -7.16 28.52
N LEU A 528 22.82 -7.83 28.13
CA LEU A 528 23.71 -7.35 27.08
C LEU A 528 23.04 -7.38 25.71
N GLN A 529 22.27 -8.44 25.45
CA GLN A 529 21.45 -8.56 24.22
C GLN A 529 20.42 -7.42 24.11
N ALA A 530 19.69 -7.09 25.18
CA ALA A 530 18.76 -5.98 25.23
C ALA A 530 19.43 -4.63 24.91
N ARG A 531 20.62 -4.37 25.48
CA ARG A 531 21.41 -3.17 25.20
C ARG A 531 21.90 -3.13 23.73
N THR A 532 22.24 -4.29 23.18
CA THR A 532 22.60 -4.41 21.75
C THR A 532 21.39 -4.09 20.86
N ALA A 533 20.23 -4.69 21.14
CA ALA A 533 18.99 -4.41 20.40
C ALA A 533 18.60 -2.92 20.46
N SER A 534 18.80 -2.25 21.61
CA SER A 534 18.58 -0.81 21.74
C SER A 534 19.48 0.03 20.81
N LYS A 535 20.75 -0.34 20.67
CA LYS A 535 21.68 0.32 19.72
C LYS A 535 21.29 0.05 18.27
N ASP A 536 20.88 -1.19 18.00
CA ASP A 536 20.41 -1.58 16.67
C ASP A 536 19.14 -0.81 16.26
N CYS A 537 18.23 -0.50 17.20
CA CYS A 537 17.09 0.38 16.98
C CYS A 537 17.52 1.79 16.53
N THR A 538 18.59 2.33 17.11
CA THR A 538 19.13 3.63 16.68
C THR A 538 19.67 3.58 15.25
N ALA A 539 20.43 2.53 14.92
CA ALA A 539 20.95 2.35 13.56
C ALA A 539 19.82 2.14 12.53
N LEU A 540 18.78 1.38 12.90
CA LEU A 540 17.58 1.20 12.07
C LEU A 540 16.87 2.53 11.84
N LEU A 541 16.69 3.34 12.87
CA LEU A 541 16.05 4.65 12.77
C LEU A 541 16.81 5.59 11.82
N GLU A 542 18.13 5.63 11.90
CA GLU A 542 18.97 6.43 11.00
C GLU A 542 18.84 5.99 9.55
N GLN A 543 18.79 4.68 9.30
CA GLN A 543 18.58 4.14 7.94
C GLN A 543 17.17 4.38 7.44
N TRP A 544 16.16 4.22 8.30
CA TRP A 544 14.76 4.49 7.94
C TRP A 544 14.55 5.96 7.58
N ARG A 545 15.19 6.87 8.31
CA ARG A 545 15.19 8.30 7.99
C ARG A 545 15.74 8.58 6.60
N LYS A 546 16.85 7.94 6.20
CA LYS A 546 17.42 8.07 4.85
C LYS A 546 16.45 7.55 3.79
N LEU A 547 15.85 6.38 4.03
CA LEU A 547 14.87 5.79 3.11
C LEU A 547 13.64 6.68 2.99
N TRP A 548 13.05 7.09 4.11
CA TRP A 548 11.86 7.95 4.13
C TRP A 548 12.07 9.25 3.36
N PHE A 549 13.13 9.98 3.65
CA PHE A 549 13.37 11.29 3.03
C PHE A 549 13.79 11.21 1.56
N SER A 550 14.15 10.03 1.06
CA SER A 550 14.34 9.81 -0.37
C SER A 550 13.04 9.62 -1.15
N GLU A 551 11.92 9.37 -0.45
CA GLU A 551 10.64 9.00 -1.04
C GLU A 551 9.48 9.89 -0.60
N CYS A 552 9.46 10.28 0.68
CA CYS A 552 8.33 10.95 1.30
C CYS A 552 8.70 12.34 1.81
N ARG A 553 7.68 13.17 1.99
CA ARG A 553 7.81 14.45 2.66
C ARG A 553 8.21 14.25 4.14
N PRO A 554 8.83 15.25 4.80
CA PRO A 554 9.28 15.10 6.19
C PRO A 554 8.16 14.82 7.19
N PHE A 555 6.96 15.32 6.91
CA PHE A 555 5.78 15.13 7.77
C PHE A 555 5.42 13.66 7.90
N GLY A 556 5.10 13.23 9.11
CA GLY A 556 4.74 11.85 9.42
C GLY A 556 5.92 10.99 9.89
N PHE A 557 7.17 11.34 9.56
CA PHE A 557 8.33 10.58 10.02
C PHE A 557 8.49 10.64 11.54
N GLU A 558 8.12 11.74 12.18
CA GLU A 558 8.13 11.90 13.64
C GLU A 558 7.34 10.81 14.36
N VAL A 559 6.31 10.24 13.73
CA VAL A 559 5.56 9.11 14.29
C VAL A 559 6.45 7.88 14.44
N LEU A 560 7.24 7.57 13.41
CA LEU A 560 8.17 6.44 13.43
C LEU A 560 9.35 6.69 14.38
N GLU A 561 9.83 7.93 14.46
CA GLU A 561 10.88 8.32 15.42
C GLU A 561 10.42 8.11 16.87
N ILE A 562 9.23 8.58 17.23
CA ILE A 562 8.65 8.39 18.56
C ILE A 562 8.47 6.90 18.87
N ARG A 563 7.95 6.11 17.93
CA ARG A 563 7.74 4.67 18.12
C ARG A 563 9.05 3.95 18.38
N LEU A 564 10.03 4.11 17.52
CA LEU A 564 11.30 3.36 17.59
C LEU A 564 12.20 3.85 18.71
N ALA A 565 12.21 5.15 19.02
CA ALA A 565 12.90 5.69 20.20
C ALA A 565 12.28 5.14 21.49
N GLY A 566 10.97 4.98 21.57
CA GLY A 566 10.27 4.32 22.65
C GLY A 566 10.71 2.86 22.84
N VAL A 567 10.81 2.10 21.77
CA VAL A 567 11.32 0.72 21.80
C VAL A 567 12.75 0.66 22.32
N SER A 568 13.64 1.52 21.81
CA SER A 568 15.04 1.62 22.28
C SER A 568 15.12 1.94 23.76
N SER A 569 14.33 2.90 24.26
CA SER A 569 14.25 3.25 25.67
C SER A 569 13.75 2.10 26.55
N ARG A 570 12.70 1.39 26.10
CA ARG A 570 12.14 0.24 26.84
C ARG A 570 13.13 -0.93 26.93
N LEU A 571 13.91 -1.18 25.88
CA LEU A 571 14.99 -2.18 25.91
C LEU A 571 16.06 -1.84 26.95
N ASN A 572 16.45 -0.57 27.06
CA ASN A 572 17.40 -0.11 28.12
C ASN A 572 16.79 -0.25 29.51
N THR A 573 15.53 0.12 29.71
CA THR A 573 14.82 -0.06 30.98
C THR A 573 14.75 -1.54 31.36
N ALA A 574 14.45 -2.44 30.41
CA ALA A 574 14.46 -3.88 30.68
C ALA A 574 15.86 -4.36 31.13
N ALA A 575 16.89 -3.94 30.40
CA ALA A 575 18.28 -4.26 30.78
C ALA A 575 18.64 -3.78 32.18
N GLU A 576 18.29 -2.54 32.56
CA GLU A 576 18.55 -1.98 33.88
C GLU A 576 17.80 -2.72 35.00
N ARG A 577 16.53 -3.06 34.80
CA ARG A 577 15.73 -3.80 35.80
C ARG A 577 16.27 -5.21 35.99
N VAL A 578 16.63 -5.92 34.93
CA VAL A 578 17.25 -7.24 35.02
C VAL A 578 18.61 -7.16 35.74
N GLU A 579 19.42 -6.14 35.44
CA GLU A 579 20.69 -5.91 36.10
C GLU A 579 20.53 -5.61 37.62
N GLN A 580 19.52 -4.82 37.99
CA GLN A 580 19.18 -4.54 39.40
C GLN A 580 18.79 -5.83 40.13
N TYR A 581 18.01 -6.71 39.48
CA TYR A 581 17.67 -8.02 40.05
C TYR A 581 18.91 -8.91 40.22
N CYS A 582 19.73 -9.05 39.17
CA CYS A 582 20.97 -9.83 39.24
C CYS A 582 21.95 -9.34 40.30
N ASN A 583 21.90 -8.06 40.66
CA ASN A 583 22.76 -7.44 41.70
C ASN A 583 22.04 -7.29 43.05
N HIS A 584 20.89 -7.97 43.24
CA HIS A 584 20.08 -7.96 44.46
C HIS A 584 19.65 -6.56 44.96
N ARG A 585 19.50 -5.59 44.02
CA ARG A 585 18.97 -4.26 44.32
C ARG A 585 17.45 -4.24 44.36
N ILE A 586 16.81 -5.14 43.63
CA ILE A 586 15.38 -5.45 43.70
C ILE A 586 15.20 -6.94 43.92
N SER A 587 14.10 -7.34 44.56
CA SER A 587 13.82 -8.73 44.92
C SER A 587 13.10 -9.52 43.85
N SER A 588 12.41 -8.83 42.90
CA SER A 588 11.59 -9.44 41.86
C SER A 588 11.52 -8.58 40.61
N LEU A 589 11.15 -9.23 39.50
CA LEU A 589 10.74 -8.60 38.23
C LEU A 589 9.27 -8.95 38.03
N GLU A 590 8.39 -8.11 38.55
CA GLU A 590 6.94 -8.37 38.63
C GLU A 590 6.34 -8.67 37.25
N GLU A 591 6.82 -8.01 36.21
CA GLU A 591 6.37 -8.20 34.81
C GLU A 591 6.65 -9.65 34.33
N LEU A 592 7.75 -10.27 34.76
CA LEU A 592 8.13 -11.63 34.40
C LEU A 592 7.46 -12.71 35.25
N GLU A 593 6.85 -12.34 36.38
CA GLU A 593 6.06 -13.25 37.22
C GLU A 593 4.68 -13.54 36.63
N ILE A 594 4.18 -12.60 35.84
CA ILE A 594 2.85 -12.76 35.17
C ILE A 594 2.91 -13.91 34.17
N GLN A 595 1.92 -14.81 34.27
CA GLN A 595 1.73 -15.85 33.26
C GLN A 595 1.37 -15.23 31.91
N ARG A 596 2.12 -15.56 30.84
CA ARG A 596 1.78 -15.17 29.49
C ARG A 596 0.54 -15.93 29.04
N LEU A 597 -0.46 -15.19 28.55
CA LEU A 597 -1.66 -15.74 27.96
C LEU A 597 -1.55 -15.60 26.45
N PRO A 598 -2.01 -16.61 25.67
CA PRO A 598 -2.03 -16.49 24.23
C PRO A 598 -3.00 -15.39 23.82
N LEU A 599 -2.53 -14.47 22.98
CA LEU A 599 -3.35 -13.41 22.38
C LEU A 599 -4.27 -14.00 21.30
N LEU A 600 -3.74 -14.99 20.58
CA LEU A 600 -4.46 -15.70 19.54
C LEU A 600 -5.24 -16.88 20.14
N ARG A 601 -6.46 -17.13 19.65
CA ARG A 601 -7.26 -18.31 20.07
C ARG A 601 -6.58 -19.64 19.76
N ASN A 602 -5.86 -19.69 18.63
CA ASN A 602 -5.10 -20.84 18.18
C ASN A 602 -3.69 -20.38 17.83
N PRO A 603 -2.72 -20.44 18.76
CA PRO A 603 -1.32 -20.13 18.48
C PRO A 603 -0.83 -20.96 17.28
N GLY A 604 -0.15 -20.30 16.31
CA GLY A 604 0.31 -20.96 15.09
C GLY A 604 -0.74 -21.15 13.99
N THR A 605 -2.01 -20.85 14.25
CA THR A 605 -3.05 -20.74 13.22
C THR A 605 -3.51 -19.30 13.21
N SER A 606 -3.10 -18.51 12.24
CA SER A 606 -3.36 -17.10 12.30
C SER A 606 -4.79 -16.77 11.93
N GLN A 607 -5.40 -16.07 12.82
CA GLN A 607 -6.44 -15.11 12.53
C GLN A 607 -6.10 -13.78 13.21
N MET A 608 -4.84 -13.40 13.25
CA MET A 608 -4.49 -12.04 13.58
C MET A 608 -4.78 -11.15 12.36
N HIS A 609 -6.02 -10.78 12.19
CA HIS A 609 -6.40 -9.59 11.43
C HIS A 609 -5.93 -8.36 12.21
N GLY A 610 -4.62 -8.33 12.52
CA GLY A 610 -4.10 -7.57 13.62
C GLY A 610 -3.55 -6.21 13.30
N VAL A 611 -3.89 -5.60 12.15
CA VAL A 611 -3.53 -4.19 11.91
C VAL A 611 -3.94 -3.31 13.08
N TYR A 612 -5.12 -3.55 13.65
CA TYR A 612 -5.70 -2.75 14.72
C TYR A 612 -5.19 -3.06 16.12
N PHE A 613 -4.59 -4.23 16.35
CA PHE A 613 -4.14 -4.66 17.68
C PHE A 613 -2.68 -4.36 17.99
N TRP A 614 -1.89 -3.88 17.04
CA TRP A 614 -0.48 -3.63 17.25
C TRP A 614 -0.21 -2.65 18.41
N ARG A 615 -1.10 -1.70 18.66
CA ARG A 615 -0.98 -0.73 19.78
C ARG A 615 -1.10 -1.42 21.14
N ASP A 616 -1.90 -2.46 21.25
CA ASP A 616 -2.08 -3.23 22.48
C ASP A 616 -0.84 -4.09 22.79
N ILE A 617 -0.03 -4.44 21.78
CA ILE A 617 1.22 -5.17 21.93
C ILE A 617 2.33 -4.29 22.52
N VAL A 618 2.32 -3.00 22.25
CA VAL A 618 3.30 -2.04 22.81
C VAL A 618 3.19 -1.96 24.33
N SER A 619 1.98 -1.89 24.86
CA SER A 619 1.73 -1.86 26.30
C SER A 619 0.29 -2.24 26.62
N ALA A 620 0.09 -3.11 27.60
CA ALA A 620 -1.21 -3.39 28.18
C ALA A 620 -1.83 -2.15 28.84
N ALA A 621 -1.03 -1.20 29.28
CA ALA A 621 -1.50 0.04 29.91
C ALA A 621 -2.10 1.05 28.94
N LYS A 622 -1.93 0.87 27.65
CA LYS A 622 -2.52 1.66 26.55
C LYS A 622 -2.63 3.14 26.85
N PRO A 623 -1.56 3.93 26.68
CA PRO A 623 -1.61 5.38 26.88
C PRO A 623 -2.58 6.02 25.86
N TRP A 624 -3.35 6.96 26.35
CA TRP A 624 -4.36 7.69 25.55
C TRP A 624 -3.75 8.59 24.48
#